data_79e450e90ba4ce7bf56af52381a2bb47
#
_entry.id   79e450e90ba4ce7bf56af52381a2bb47
#
_cell.length_a   1.000
_cell.length_b   1.000
_cell.length_c   1.000
_cell.angle_alpha   90.00
_cell.angle_beta   90.00
_cell.angle_gamma   90.00
#
_symmetry.space_group_name_H-M   'P 1'
#
loop_
_entity.id
_entity.type
_entity.pdbx_description
1 polymer ?
#
loop_
_entity_poly.entity_id
_entity_poly.type
_entity_poly.pdbx_seq_one_letter_code
_entity_poly.pdbx_strand_id
1 'polypeptide(L)'
;AALLPADITGFGFDNNADVLSVSPGLLERYLGAARKVSRLALGDPSVMPGLQTYSLPYMVLLQDGRMSDEMPFGSRGGAVFRHVFPVDGEYVIKVTMQRAYLDTEPRGLPTPEMVDIRIDGVRQALLPIGGPDAVGPNPYASNEMKRPADENLRIRTRIAAGSHAISVSFQNRTWYQEGVGPSRFPASSFGRQSAKGTSVGFGRVEMAVDTLHIEGPFDGVTPAESPSRRAIYVCSPPAAGAARQVKAGATAGESACARRILSRLARRAYRRPVRTTDIDVLMNFFQTGYTQSGFDAGILRGLERILVSPYFIYRVEAEPKQAKAGVPFRISDVELASRLSFFLWSSIPDDTLLDLAEAGRLRAPAVLEQ
;
A
#
# COMPACT_ATOMS: atom_id res chain seq x y z
N ALA A 1 3.46 -6.04 -0.97
CA ALA A 1 4.66 -6.80 -0.64
C ALA A 1 4.87 -6.92 0.88
N ALA A 2 4.67 -5.84 1.67
CA ALA A 2 4.90 -5.85 3.12
C ALA A 2 4.01 -6.81 3.95
N LEU A 3 2.97 -7.39 3.37
CA LEU A 3 2.04 -8.29 4.06
C LEU A 3 2.51 -9.76 4.08
N LEU A 4 3.42 -10.11 3.20
CA LEU A 4 3.94 -11.47 3.07
C LEU A 4 5.44 -11.47 3.34
N PRO A 5 6.00 -12.54 3.92
CA PRO A 5 7.44 -12.69 4.04
C PRO A 5 8.07 -12.87 2.66
N ALA A 6 9.38 -12.64 2.58
CA ALA A 6 10.15 -13.00 1.39
C ALA A 6 10.09 -14.52 1.16
N ASP A 7 10.11 -14.93 -0.11
CA ASP A 7 10.17 -16.33 -0.48
C ASP A 7 11.50 -16.96 -0.08
N ILE A 8 11.48 -18.27 0.15
CA ILE A 8 12.68 -19.04 0.42
C ILE A 8 13.48 -19.14 -0.89
N THR A 9 14.73 -18.70 -0.88
CA THR A 9 15.60 -18.76 -2.06
C THR A 9 16.42 -20.05 -2.07
N GLY A 10 16.54 -20.69 -3.24
CA GLY A 10 17.45 -21.81 -3.49
C GLY A 10 18.46 -21.45 -4.57
N PHE A 11 19.75 -21.62 -4.29
CA PHE A 11 20.84 -21.26 -5.20
C PHE A 11 20.81 -19.80 -5.68
N GLY A 12 20.25 -18.88 -4.87
CA GLY A 12 20.09 -17.47 -5.22
C GLY A 12 18.84 -17.13 -6.03
N PHE A 13 17.96 -18.10 -6.30
CA PHE A 13 16.71 -17.90 -7.02
C PHE A 13 15.50 -18.10 -6.12
N ASP A 14 14.52 -17.22 -6.22
CA ASP A 14 13.26 -17.24 -5.47
C ASP A 14 12.13 -18.05 -6.14
N ASN A 15 12.40 -18.62 -7.30
CA ASN A 15 11.47 -19.40 -8.12
C ASN A 15 11.82 -20.92 -8.19
N ASN A 16 12.70 -21.39 -7.33
CA ASN A 16 13.08 -22.81 -7.28
C ASN A 16 11.99 -23.62 -6.54
N ALA A 17 11.20 -24.39 -7.29
CA ALA A 17 10.09 -25.18 -6.76
C ALA A 17 10.51 -26.21 -5.70
N ASP A 18 11.75 -26.71 -5.75
CA ASP A 18 12.25 -27.74 -4.81
C ASP A 18 12.43 -27.20 -3.38
N VAL A 19 12.58 -25.88 -3.23
CA VAL A 19 12.78 -25.24 -1.92
C VAL A 19 11.54 -24.45 -1.47
N LEU A 20 10.60 -24.17 -2.38
CA LEU A 20 9.38 -23.46 -2.04
C LEU A 20 8.43 -24.40 -1.29
N SER A 21 8.13 -24.04 -0.06
CA SER A 21 7.16 -24.77 0.77
C SER A 21 6.16 -23.83 1.41
N VAL A 22 4.91 -24.29 1.56
CA VAL A 22 3.87 -23.54 2.26
C VAL A 22 3.68 -24.15 3.65
N SER A 23 4.28 -23.50 4.65
CA SER A 23 4.05 -23.86 6.05
C SER A 23 2.65 -23.42 6.52
N PRO A 24 2.10 -24.02 7.58
CA PRO A 24 0.85 -23.57 8.20
C PRO A 24 0.87 -22.07 8.56
N GLY A 25 1.98 -21.59 9.12
CA GLY A 25 2.13 -20.17 9.45
C GLY A 25 2.16 -19.25 8.24
N LEU A 26 2.70 -19.71 7.09
CA LEU A 26 2.62 -18.95 5.84
C LEU A 26 1.19 -18.92 5.30
N LEU A 27 0.44 -20.03 5.40
CA LEU A 27 -0.97 -20.06 5.01
C LEU A 27 -1.83 -19.09 5.84
N GLU A 28 -1.59 -18.98 7.15
CA GLU A 28 -2.26 -17.99 8.00
C GLU A 28 -1.96 -16.55 7.55
N ARG A 29 -0.73 -16.27 7.13
CA ARG A 29 -0.36 -14.96 6.58
C ARG A 29 -1.05 -14.69 5.24
N TYR A 30 -1.19 -15.70 4.36
CA TYR A 30 -1.98 -15.57 3.14
C TYR A 30 -3.45 -15.26 3.44
N LEU A 31 -4.05 -15.93 4.43
CA LEU A 31 -5.43 -15.64 4.88
C LEU A 31 -5.56 -14.21 5.40
N GLY A 32 -4.61 -13.77 6.23
CA GLY A 32 -4.57 -12.40 6.76
C GLY A 32 -4.42 -11.35 5.65
N ALA A 33 -3.50 -11.60 4.72
CA ALA A 33 -3.27 -10.73 3.56
C ALA A 33 -4.50 -10.67 2.64
N ALA A 34 -5.13 -11.82 2.34
CA ALA A 34 -6.34 -11.89 1.52
C ALA A 34 -7.48 -11.06 2.11
N ARG A 35 -7.71 -11.20 3.42
CA ARG A 35 -8.73 -10.39 4.14
C ARG A 35 -8.44 -8.90 4.05
N LYS A 36 -7.19 -8.49 4.31
CA LYS A 36 -6.80 -7.08 4.28
C LYS A 36 -6.93 -6.50 2.87
N VAL A 37 -6.41 -7.20 1.86
CA VAL A 37 -6.46 -6.74 0.46
C VAL A 37 -7.90 -6.66 -0.05
N SER A 38 -8.73 -7.67 0.25
CA SER A 38 -10.14 -7.68 -0.17
C SER A 38 -10.94 -6.52 0.44
N ARG A 39 -10.73 -6.23 1.74
CA ARG A 39 -11.36 -5.09 2.40
C ARG A 39 -10.92 -3.76 1.81
N LEU A 40 -9.61 -3.59 1.59
CA LEU A 40 -9.07 -2.40 0.93
C LEU A 40 -9.65 -2.21 -0.48
N ALA A 41 -9.77 -3.29 -1.27
CA ALA A 41 -10.25 -3.23 -2.64
C ALA A 41 -11.73 -2.84 -2.73
N LEU A 42 -12.55 -3.27 -1.77
CA LEU A 42 -13.99 -2.98 -1.73
C LEU A 42 -14.34 -1.74 -0.92
N GLY A 43 -13.39 -1.22 -0.09
CA GLY A 43 -13.66 -0.09 0.80
C GLY A 43 -14.61 -0.49 1.93
N ASP A 44 -14.26 -1.53 2.69
CA ASP A 44 -15.06 -1.99 3.83
C ASP A 44 -15.04 -0.96 4.97
N PRO A 45 -16.19 -0.35 5.34
CA PRO A 45 -16.24 0.67 6.38
C PRO A 45 -16.04 0.12 7.80
N SER A 46 -16.06 -1.20 7.97
CA SER A 46 -15.78 -1.85 9.27
C SER A 46 -14.29 -1.86 9.63
N VAL A 47 -13.43 -1.26 8.79
CA VAL A 47 -12.01 -1.08 9.10
C VAL A 47 -11.89 -0.17 10.32
N MET A 48 -11.44 -0.74 11.43
CA MET A 48 -11.17 0.02 12.66
C MET A 48 -10.02 1.02 12.44
N PRO A 49 -10.06 2.18 13.11
CA PRO A 49 -8.93 3.10 13.09
C PRO A 49 -7.64 2.38 13.48
N GLY A 50 -6.63 2.54 12.66
CA GLY A 50 -5.31 1.96 12.88
C GLY A 50 -4.23 3.03 12.76
N LEU A 51 -3.02 2.71 13.18
CA LEU A 51 -1.83 3.55 13.04
C LEU A 51 -0.88 2.92 12.03
N GLN A 52 -0.56 3.67 10.98
CA GLN A 52 0.52 3.33 10.06
C GLN A 52 1.67 4.32 10.23
N THR A 53 2.87 3.81 10.43
CA THR A 53 4.08 4.62 10.60
C THR A 53 5.03 4.40 9.44
N TYR A 54 5.54 5.49 8.91
CA TYR A 54 6.59 5.54 7.89
C TYR A 54 7.81 6.22 8.48
N SER A 55 8.94 5.55 8.51
CA SER A 55 10.19 6.08 9.06
C SER A 55 11.16 6.42 7.93
N LEU A 56 11.86 7.54 8.09
CA LEU A 56 12.98 7.92 7.22
C LEU A 56 14.29 7.40 7.82
N PRO A 57 15.13 6.74 7.02
CA PRO A 57 16.40 6.23 7.52
C PRO A 57 17.31 7.36 8.00
N TYR A 58 17.61 7.40 9.29
CA TYR A 58 18.38 8.45 9.95
C TYR A 58 19.77 8.66 9.33
N MET A 59 20.44 7.58 8.93
CA MET A 59 21.84 7.61 8.48
C MET A 59 22.02 7.72 6.97
N VAL A 60 20.94 7.58 6.19
CA VAL A 60 21.04 7.41 4.74
C VAL A 60 20.59 8.65 3.97
N LEU A 61 19.76 9.51 4.57
CA LEU A 61 19.18 10.66 3.89
C LEU A 61 19.57 11.97 4.58
N LEU A 62 20.44 12.71 3.90
CA LEU A 62 20.63 14.13 4.18
C LEU A 62 19.38 14.86 3.67
N GLN A 63 18.68 15.56 4.56
CA GLN A 63 17.47 16.31 4.23
C GLN A 63 17.78 17.79 4.03
N ASP A 64 18.75 18.09 3.20
CA ASP A 64 19.27 19.45 3.00
C ASP A 64 18.86 20.10 1.68
N GLY A 65 18.33 19.33 0.75
CA GLY A 65 17.78 19.79 -0.52
C GLY A 65 16.35 19.33 -0.76
N ARG A 66 15.82 19.56 -1.94
CA ARG A 66 14.57 19.00 -2.41
C ARG A 66 14.72 17.49 -2.60
N MET A 67 13.92 16.72 -1.89
CA MET A 67 14.11 15.26 -1.78
C MET A 67 13.39 14.46 -2.88
N SER A 68 12.49 15.08 -3.64
CA SER A 68 11.71 14.42 -4.70
C SER A 68 11.15 15.45 -5.69
N ASP A 69 11.02 15.07 -6.96
CA ASP A 69 10.38 15.88 -7.99
C ASP A 69 8.87 16.10 -7.75
N GLU A 70 8.26 15.27 -6.92
CA GLU A 70 6.85 15.43 -6.49
C GLU A 70 6.69 16.51 -5.39
N MET A 71 7.79 17.03 -4.85
CA MET A 71 7.78 18.12 -3.87
C MET A 71 7.80 19.48 -4.55
N PRO A 72 7.28 20.53 -3.88
CA PRO A 72 7.31 21.88 -4.43
C PRO A 72 8.73 22.38 -4.68
N PHE A 73 8.90 23.23 -5.67
CA PHE A 73 10.12 24.01 -5.81
C PHE A 73 10.36 24.89 -4.57
N GLY A 74 11.61 25.04 -4.17
CA GLY A 74 11.95 25.77 -2.95
C GLY A 74 11.59 25.03 -1.66
N SER A 75 11.38 23.72 -1.70
CA SER A 75 11.27 22.87 -0.52
C SER A 75 12.64 22.28 -0.13
N ARG A 76 12.77 21.92 1.13
CA ARG A 76 13.93 21.27 1.72
C ARG A 76 13.52 20.10 2.59
N GLY A 77 14.27 19.02 2.55
CA GLY A 77 14.10 17.86 3.44
C GLY A 77 12.77 17.16 3.31
N GLY A 78 12.49 16.29 4.24
CA GLY A 78 11.27 15.49 4.28
C GLY A 78 11.24 14.33 3.30
N ALA A 79 10.06 13.89 2.92
CA ALA A 79 9.85 12.81 1.97
C ALA A 79 8.44 12.81 1.37
N VAL A 80 8.24 12.02 0.33
CA VAL A 80 6.94 11.64 -0.23
C VAL A 80 6.63 10.21 0.18
N PHE A 81 5.47 10.01 0.79
CA PHE A 81 4.97 8.72 1.24
C PHE A 81 3.72 8.36 0.46
N ARG A 82 3.69 7.15 -0.11
CA ARG A 82 2.49 6.64 -0.78
C ARG A 82 1.70 5.76 0.19
N HIS A 83 0.46 6.16 0.46
CA HIS A 83 -0.45 5.44 1.35
C HIS A 83 -1.76 5.11 0.63
N VAL A 84 -2.29 3.91 0.91
CA VAL A 84 -3.61 3.49 0.40
C VAL A 84 -4.63 3.67 1.52
N PHE A 85 -5.52 4.62 1.34
CA PHE A 85 -6.63 4.86 2.24
C PHE A 85 -7.77 3.90 1.90
N PRO A 86 -8.23 3.08 2.86
CA PRO A 86 -9.20 2.01 2.59
C PRO A 86 -10.60 2.51 2.28
N VAL A 87 -10.99 3.61 2.88
CA VAL A 87 -12.34 4.19 2.79
C VAL A 87 -12.25 5.72 2.79
N ASP A 88 -13.32 6.37 2.32
CA ASP A 88 -13.50 7.80 2.53
C ASP A 88 -13.68 8.06 4.03
N GLY A 89 -12.93 8.99 4.58
CA GLY A 89 -13.01 9.23 6.03
C GLY A 89 -12.11 10.34 6.49
N GLU A 90 -12.16 10.62 7.77
CA GLU A 90 -11.19 11.52 8.42
C GLU A 90 -9.96 10.73 8.84
N TYR A 91 -8.81 11.34 8.64
CA TYR A 91 -7.52 10.79 9.03
C TYR A 91 -6.69 11.85 9.75
N VAL A 92 -5.88 11.41 10.68
CA VAL A 92 -4.89 12.25 11.35
C VAL A 92 -3.53 11.93 10.77
N ILE A 93 -2.86 12.95 10.25
CA ILE A 93 -1.48 12.88 9.79
C ILE A 93 -0.62 13.62 10.79
N LYS A 94 0.34 12.91 11.42
CA LYS A 94 1.26 13.47 12.40
C LYS A 94 2.69 13.28 11.90
N VAL A 95 3.50 14.32 12.03
CA VAL A 95 4.91 14.33 11.65
C VAL A 95 5.76 14.42 12.91
N THR A 96 6.80 13.60 13.01
CA THR A 96 7.81 13.74 14.05
C THR A 96 9.17 14.10 13.44
N MET A 97 9.94 14.86 14.19
CA MET A 97 11.25 15.34 13.78
C MET A 97 12.37 14.46 14.33
N GLN A 98 13.48 14.38 13.61
CA GLN A 98 14.66 13.68 14.09
C GLN A 98 15.19 14.33 15.37
N ARG A 99 15.53 13.49 16.35
CA ARG A 99 16.04 13.93 17.64
C ARG A 99 17.56 14.13 17.58
N ALA A 100 18.07 15.03 18.39
CA ALA A 100 19.49 15.06 18.69
C ALA A 100 19.88 13.80 19.50
N TYR A 101 21.11 13.32 19.34
CA TYR A 101 21.55 12.00 19.82
C TYR A 101 21.30 11.70 21.31
N LEU A 102 21.26 12.75 22.15
CA LEU A 102 21.03 12.62 23.61
C LEU A 102 19.82 13.42 24.10
N ASP A 103 19.08 14.06 23.18
CA ASP A 103 17.96 14.93 23.54
C ASP A 103 16.63 14.32 23.11
N THR A 104 15.59 14.57 23.90
CA THR A 104 14.21 14.27 23.53
C THR A 104 13.64 15.31 22.56
N GLU A 105 14.31 16.42 22.37
CA GLU A 105 13.89 17.52 21.51
C GLU A 105 14.36 17.37 20.06
N PRO A 106 13.61 17.92 19.10
CA PRO A 106 14.03 17.96 17.70
C PRO A 106 15.37 18.67 17.52
N ARG A 107 16.23 18.11 16.67
CA ARG A 107 17.45 18.80 16.27
C ARG A 107 17.13 20.07 15.49
N GLY A 108 17.97 21.12 15.60
CA GLY A 108 17.78 22.37 14.88
C GLY A 108 16.65 23.25 15.42
N LEU A 109 16.10 22.95 16.59
CA LEU A 109 14.96 23.64 17.18
C LEU A 109 15.10 25.16 17.35
N PRO A 110 16.32 25.73 17.62
CA PRO A 110 16.47 27.20 17.71
C PRO A 110 16.15 27.94 16.42
N THR A 111 16.20 27.27 15.27
CA THR A 111 15.87 27.88 13.98
C THR A 111 14.38 27.72 13.72
N PRO A 112 13.63 28.82 13.50
CA PRO A 112 12.22 28.71 13.16
C PRO A 112 12.06 28.14 11.75
N GLU A 113 11.22 27.13 11.59
CA GLU A 113 10.94 26.45 10.32
C GLU A 113 9.43 26.37 10.08
N MET A 114 9.05 26.16 8.82
CA MET A 114 7.66 25.93 8.40
C MET A 114 7.57 24.57 7.74
N VAL A 115 6.78 23.67 8.32
CA VAL A 115 6.51 22.33 7.80
C VAL A 115 5.31 22.38 6.88
N ASP A 116 5.51 22.08 5.62
CA ASP A 116 4.48 22.01 4.56
C ASP A 116 4.01 20.57 4.41
N ILE A 117 2.74 20.31 4.70
CA ILE A 117 2.10 19.00 4.55
C ILE A 117 1.14 19.07 3.35
N ARG A 118 1.33 18.17 2.37
CA ARG A 118 0.50 18.11 1.17
C ARG A 118 -0.01 16.70 0.91
N ILE A 119 -1.18 16.63 0.27
CA ILE A 119 -1.75 15.41 -0.26
C ILE A 119 -1.94 15.61 -1.77
N ASP A 120 -1.38 14.73 -2.59
CA ASP A 120 -1.39 14.82 -4.06
C ASP A 120 -0.97 16.21 -4.59
N GLY A 121 0.05 16.79 -3.96
CA GLY A 121 0.56 18.11 -4.30
C GLY A 121 -0.25 19.29 -3.74
N VAL A 122 -1.46 19.07 -3.22
CA VAL A 122 -2.31 20.10 -2.63
C VAL A 122 -1.96 20.31 -1.16
N ARG A 123 -1.60 21.56 -0.80
CA ARG A 123 -1.27 21.90 0.59
C ARG A 123 -2.47 21.72 1.51
N GLN A 124 -2.29 20.94 2.56
CA GLN A 124 -3.26 20.76 3.63
C GLN A 124 -2.96 21.66 4.82
N ALA A 125 -1.67 21.86 5.12
CA ALA A 125 -1.25 22.74 6.20
C ALA A 125 0.18 23.25 6.00
N LEU A 126 0.45 24.36 6.64
CA LEU A 126 1.76 24.95 6.81
C LEU A 126 1.93 25.26 8.30
N LEU A 127 2.72 24.45 9.01
CA LEU A 127 2.80 24.46 10.45
C LEU A 127 4.17 24.99 10.92
N PRO A 128 4.18 25.96 11.86
CA PRO A 128 5.43 26.48 12.42
C PRO A 128 6.04 25.48 13.42
N ILE A 129 7.36 25.40 13.44
CA ILE A 129 8.12 24.68 14.45
C ILE A 129 9.44 25.40 14.71
N GLY A 130 9.91 25.31 15.96
CA GLY A 130 11.18 25.90 16.37
C GLY A 130 11.11 27.42 16.56
N GLY A 131 12.27 28.00 16.68
CA GLY A 131 12.49 29.42 16.98
C GLY A 131 13.16 29.63 18.34
N PRO A 132 13.59 30.86 18.63
CA PRO A 132 14.33 31.16 19.87
C PRO A 132 13.52 30.82 21.15
N ASP A 133 12.21 30.95 21.11
CA ASP A 133 11.33 30.70 22.26
C ASP A 133 10.96 29.22 22.42
N ALA A 134 11.25 28.40 21.42
CA ALA A 134 10.98 26.95 21.48
C ALA A 134 11.97 26.21 22.37
N VAL A 135 13.14 26.82 22.62
CA VAL A 135 14.19 26.28 23.50
C VAL A 135 14.01 26.90 24.88
N GLY A 136 13.50 26.14 25.84
CA GLY A 136 13.35 26.63 27.20
C GLY A 136 14.69 27.09 27.83
N PRO A 137 14.62 27.92 28.89
CA PRO A 137 15.79 28.54 29.50
C PRO A 137 16.81 27.54 30.11
N ASN A 138 16.37 26.34 30.41
CA ASN A 138 17.23 25.27 30.91
C ASN A 138 16.93 23.94 30.24
N PRO A 139 17.80 23.45 29.33
CA PRO A 139 17.62 22.17 28.66
C PRO A 139 17.84 20.96 29.60
N TYR A 140 18.37 21.19 30.80
CA TYR A 140 18.60 20.14 31.81
C TYR A 140 17.56 20.16 32.93
N ALA A 141 16.55 21.02 32.86
CA ALA A 141 15.42 21.00 33.81
C ALA A 141 14.54 19.76 33.51
N SER A 142 14.97 18.65 34.04
CA SER A 142 14.47 17.29 33.76
C SER A 142 13.10 16.95 34.38
N ASN A 143 12.44 17.87 35.07
CA ASN A 143 11.25 17.54 35.88
C ASN A 143 9.94 18.16 35.40
N GLU A 144 9.91 18.97 34.38
CA GLU A 144 8.67 19.37 33.75
C GLU A 144 8.44 18.48 32.52
N MET A 145 7.34 17.74 32.50
CA MET A 145 6.84 17.03 31.31
C MET A 145 6.47 18.05 30.22
N LYS A 146 7.50 18.62 29.55
CA LYS A 146 7.28 19.47 28.39
C LYS A 146 6.78 18.57 27.25
N ARG A 147 5.69 19.01 26.65
CA ARG A 147 5.25 18.39 25.40
C ARG A 147 6.36 18.58 24.34
N PRO A 148 6.68 17.51 23.57
CA PRO A 148 7.66 17.65 22.49
C PRO A 148 7.29 18.79 21.55
N ALA A 149 8.25 19.56 21.10
CA ALA A 149 8.01 20.74 20.25
C ALA A 149 7.30 20.40 18.92
N ASP A 150 7.38 19.15 18.47
CA ASP A 150 6.72 18.62 17.27
C ASP A 150 5.36 17.95 17.56
N GLU A 151 4.85 18.02 18.78
CA GLU A 151 3.55 17.44 19.13
C GLU A 151 2.40 18.04 18.32
N ASN A 152 2.51 19.32 17.99
CA ASN A 152 1.50 20.06 17.22
C ASN A 152 1.63 19.90 15.72
N LEU A 153 2.65 19.18 15.22
CA LEU A 153 2.80 18.89 13.80
C LEU A 153 1.83 17.79 13.36
N ARG A 154 0.57 18.08 13.48
CA ARG A 154 -0.52 17.16 13.09
C ARG A 154 -1.67 17.90 12.44
N ILE A 155 -2.30 17.22 11.50
CA ILE A 155 -3.53 17.68 10.85
C ILE A 155 -4.57 16.58 10.92
N ARG A 156 -5.84 16.98 11.01
CA ARG A 156 -6.98 16.10 10.81
C ARG A 156 -7.71 16.56 9.55
N THR A 157 -7.84 15.69 8.57
CA THR A 157 -8.41 16.05 7.28
C THR A 157 -9.18 14.89 6.68
N ARG A 158 -10.16 15.21 5.83
CA ARG A 158 -10.93 14.20 5.11
C ARG A 158 -10.17 13.80 3.85
N ILE A 159 -10.00 12.50 3.65
CA ILE A 159 -9.28 11.93 2.53
C ILE A 159 -10.17 10.88 1.87
N ALA A 160 -10.23 10.90 0.54
CA ALA A 160 -10.95 9.90 -0.23
C ALA A 160 -10.21 8.54 -0.20
N ALA A 161 -10.95 7.47 -0.42
CA ALA A 161 -10.35 6.15 -0.58
C ALA A 161 -9.48 6.09 -1.85
N GLY A 162 -8.34 5.42 -1.75
CA GLY A 162 -7.42 5.26 -2.87
C GLY A 162 -5.95 5.40 -2.47
N SER A 163 -5.10 5.40 -3.46
CA SER A 163 -3.67 5.63 -3.27
C SER A 163 -3.37 7.12 -3.40
N HIS A 164 -2.86 7.73 -2.34
CA HIS A 164 -2.50 9.14 -2.29
C HIS A 164 -1.03 9.33 -1.94
N ALA A 165 -0.43 10.38 -2.49
CA ALA A 165 0.92 10.80 -2.18
C ALA A 165 0.89 11.88 -1.09
N ILE A 166 1.48 11.59 0.06
CA ILE A 166 1.60 12.53 1.18
C ILE A 166 3.03 13.04 1.18
N SER A 167 3.21 14.32 0.94
CA SER A 167 4.52 14.97 1.01
C SER A 167 4.63 15.83 2.27
N VAL A 168 5.76 15.71 2.94
CA VAL A 168 6.15 16.55 4.07
C VAL A 168 7.49 17.19 3.73
N SER A 169 7.59 18.50 3.84
CA SER A 169 8.82 19.23 3.55
C SER A 169 8.91 20.51 4.36
N PHE A 170 10.11 21.08 4.44
CA PHE A 170 10.29 22.44 4.98
C PHE A 170 10.27 23.45 3.83
N GLN A 171 9.77 24.65 4.10
CA GLN A 171 9.99 25.78 3.19
C GLN A 171 11.45 26.23 3.25
N ASN A 172 12.13 26.28 2.10
CA ASN A 172 13.47 26.82 2.05
C ASN A 172 13.42 28.35 2.16
N ARG A 173 14.10 28.90 3.14
CA ARG A 173 14.17 30.36 3.39
C ARG A 173 15.30 31.04 2.65
N THR A 174 16.26 30.28 2.16
CA THR A 174 17.44 30.80 1.47
C THR A 174 17.33 30.50 -0.02
N TRP A 175 17.54 31.54 -0.83
CA TRP A 175 17.67 31.43 -2.28
C TRP A 175 18.98 30.72 -2.62
N TYR A 176 18.95 29.39 -2.71
CA TYR A 176 20.00 28.63 -3.37
C TYR A 176 19.44 28.04 -4.65
N GLN A 177 20.25 28.09 -5.70
CA GLN A 177 19.94 27.37 -6.93
C GLN A 177 19.87 25.87 -6.59
N GLU A 178 18.81 25.18 -6.99
CA GLU A 178 18.70 23.73 -6.78
C GLU A 178 19.95 23.04 -7.33
N GLY A 179 20.57 22.19 -6.53
CA GLY A 179 21.78 21.45 -6.89
C GLY A 179 23.09 22.22 -6.70
N VAL A 180 23.06 23.50 -6.34
CA VAL A 180 24.24 24.35 -6.07
C VAL A 180 24.16 24.93 -4.67
N GLY A 181 23.98 24.09 -3.68
CA GLY A 181 24.11 24.48 -2.29
C GLY A 181 25.60 24.46 -1.85
N PRO A 182 25.99 25.21 -0.80
CA PRO A 182 27.29 25.03 -0.21
C PRO A 182 27.45 23.55 0.17
N SER A 183 28.63 22.97 -0.16
CA SER A 183 28.98 21.60 0.22
C SER A 183 28.74 21.42 1.72
N ARG A 184 27.70 20.64 2.03
CA ARG A 184 27.33 20.36 3.42
C ARG A 184 28.03 19.06 3.80
N PHE A 185 28.93 19.16 4.76
CA PHE A 185 29.50 17.93 5.31
C PHE A 185 28.41 17.10 5.96
N PRO A 186 28.40 15.79 5.73
CA PRO A 186 27.50 14.93 6.47
C PRO A 186 27.75 15.18 7.96
N ALA A 187 26.66 15.39 8.71
CA ALA A 187 26.77 15.52 10.15
C ALA A 187 27.49 14.27 10.67
N SER A 188 28.72 14.42 11.16
CA SER A 188 29.42 13.28 11.71
C SER A 188 28.62 12.75 12.90
N SER A 189 28.43 11.48 12.93
CA SER A 189 27.63 10.75 13.95
C SER A 189 28.22 10.86 15.38
N PHE A 190 29.29 11.59 15.57
CA PHE A 190 30.02 11.71 16.81
C PHE A 190 30.03 13.12 17.44
N GLY A 191 29.36 14.10 16.84
CA GLY A 191 29.23 15.43 17.44
C GLY A 191 28.07 15.45 18.45
N ARG A 192 28.36 15.75 19.70
CA ARG A 192 27.38 16.06 20.76
C ARG A 192 26.65 17.34 20.36
N GLN A 193 25.45 17.19 19.79
CA GLN A 193 24.63 18.31 19.35
C GLN A 193 23.59 18.57 20.43
N SER A 194 23.73 19.68 21.12
CA SER A 194 22.69 20.15 22.04
C SER A 194 21.57 20.83 21.26
N ALA A 195 20.35 20.78 21.77
CA ALA A 195 19.19 21.49 21.23
C ALA A 195 19.44 23.01 21.11
N LYS A 196 20.42 23.55 21.80
CA LYS A 196 20.81 24.97 21.76
C LYS A 196 21.63 25.39 20.55
N GLY A 197 21.91 24.52 19.58
CA GLY A 197 22.65 24.88 18.37
C GLY A 197 24.10 25.21 18.60
N THR A 198 24.65 25.04 19.81
CA THR A 198 26.08 25.13 20.09
C THR A 198 26.73 23.85 19.58
N SER A 199 27.08 23.85 18.31
CA SER A 199 27.90 22.79 17.74
C SER A 199 29.32 22.95 18.25
N VAL A 200 29.76 22.02 19.07
CA VAL A 200 31.21 21.82 19.26
C VAL A 200 31.67 21.03 18.03
N GLY A 201 31.99 21.80 16.98
CA GLY A 201 32.62 21.31 15.76
C GLY A 201 31.73 20.39 14.88
N PHE A 202 31.61 20.78 13.65
CA PHE A 202 31.10 20.05 12.47
C PHE A 202 29.60 20.14 12.14
N GLY A 203 29.26 21.13 11.32
CA GLY A 203 28.08 21.15 10.48
C GLY A 203 26.85 21.81 11.09
N ARG A 204 26.12 22.54 10.27
CA ARG A 204 24.80 23.05 10.61
C ARG A 204 23.85 21.87 10.86
N VAL A 205 23.24 21.84 12.03
CA VAL A 205 22.22 20.86 12.38
C VAL A 205 20.88 21.39 11.97
N GLU A 206 20.50 21.12 10.75
CA GLU A 206 19.17 21.49 10.28
C GLU A 206 18.14 20.50 10.77
N MET A 207 16.93 21.01 11.01
CA MET A 207 15.78 20.19 11.34
C MET A 207 15.48 19.21 10.20
N ALA A 208 15.08 17.99 10.54
CA ALA A 208 14.75 16.96 9.59
C ALA A 208 13.58 16.12 10.06
N VAL A 209 12.79 15.61 9.11
CA VAL A 209 11.67 14.71 9.37
C VAL A 209 12.20 13.31 9.73
N ASP A 210 11.64 12.71 10.77
CA ASP A 210 11.93 11.33 11.20
C ASP A 210 10.85 10.37 10.76
N THR A 211 9.60 10.61 11.19
CA THR A 211 8.49 9.72 10.90
C THR A 211 7.23 10.47 10.48
N LEU A 212 6.45 9.80 9.65
CA LEU A 212 5.08 10.16 9.35
C LEU A 212 4.14 9.11 9.94
N HIS A 213 3.19 9.54 10.73
CA HIS A 213 2.14 8.69 11.27
C HIS A 213 0.81 9.03 10.61
N ILE A 214 0.06 8.01 10.20
CA ILE A 214 -1.28 8.12 9.66
C ILE A 214 -2.19 7.30 10.54
N GLU A 215 -3.16 7.96 11.18
CA GLU A 215 -4.17 7.35 12.02
C GLU A 215 -5.54 7.47 11.36
N GLY A 216 -6.35 6.44 11.45
CA GLY A 216 -7.70 6.40 10.89
C GLY A 216 -8.00 5.08 10.20
N PRO A 217 -9.13 4.98 9.50
CA PRO A 217 -10.15 6.02 9.29
C PRO A 217 -10.97 6.33 10.55
N PHE A 218 -11.32 7.58 10.74
CA PHE A 218 -12.37 8.00 11.66
C PHE A 218 -13.62 8.31 10.81
N ASP A 219 -14.79 7.85 11.23
CA ASP A 219 -16.06 8.02 10.49
C ASP A 219 -15.98 7.56 9.03
N GLY A 220 -15.39 6.36 8.83
CA GLY A 220 -15.18 5.79 7.52
C GLY A 220 -16.49 5.47 6.80
N VAL A 221 -16.57 5.83 5.52
CA VAL A 221 -17.70 5.54 4.64
C VAL A 221 -17.19 4.75 3.44
N THR A 222 -17.93 3.71 3.04
CA THR A 222 -17.62 2.99 1.80
C THR A 222 -17.64 3.96 0.62
N PRO A 223 -16.56 4.07 -0.16
CA PRO A 223 -16.55 4.96 -1.31
C PRO A 223 -17.59 4.51 -2.33
N ALA A 224 -18.37 5.45 -2.84
CA ALA A 224 -19.33 5.16 -3.92
C ALA A 224 -18.61 4.61 -5.14
N GLU A 225 -17.45 5.18 -5.46
CA GLU A 225 -16.58 4.75 -6.54
C GLU A 225 -15.10 4.82 -6.13
N SER A 226 -14.36 3.77 -6.45
CA SER A 226 -12.90 3.76 -6.42
C SER A 226 -12.39 3.03 -7.66
N PRO A 227 -11.13 3.21 -8.10
CA PRO A 227 -10.58 2.46 -9.22
C PRO A 227 -10.70 0.94 -9.04
N SER A 228 -10.49 0.43 -7.83
CA SER A 228 -10.63 -0.99 -7.50
C SER A 228 -12.09 -1.46 -7.56
N ARG A 229 -13.04 -0.68 -7.03
CA ARG A 229 -14.47 -1.01 -7.14
C ARG A 229 -14.89 -1.06 -8.61
N ARG A 230 -14.53 -0.07 -9.43
CA ARG A 230 -14.83 -0.09 -10.88
C ARG A 230 -14.25 -1.30 -11.59
N ALA A 231 -13.06 -1.74 -11.21
CA ALA A 231 -12.43 -2.94 -11.78
C ALA A 231 -13.13 -4.24 -11.34
N ILE A 232 -13.68 -4.29 -10.12
CA ILE A 232 -14.37 -5.46 -9.56
C ILE A 232 -15.82 -5.52 -10.03
N TYR A 233 -16.58 -4.43 -9.90
CA TYR A 233 -18.01 -4.40 -10.18
C TYR A 233 -18.31 -4.17 -11.66
N VAL A 234 -18.35 -5.25 -12.43
CA VAL A 234 -18.72 -5.24 -13.86
C VAL A 234 -20.25 -5.17 -14.10
N CYS A 235 -21.01 -5.16 -13.03
CA CYS A 235 -22.45 -4.94 -13.01
C CYS A 235 -22.86 -4.35 -11.66
N SER A 236 -23.94 -3.58 -11.64
CA SER A 236 -24.59 -3.13 -10.42
C SER A 236 -25.70 -4.09 -10.05
N PRO A 237 -25.81 -4.53 -8.79
CA PRO A 237 -27.00 -5.26 -8.37
C PRO A 237 -28.25 -4.39 -8.57
N PRO A 238 -29.40 -4.96 -8.89
CA PRO A 238 -30.65 -4.21 -8.88
C PRO A 238 -30.81 -3.51 -7.53
N ALA A 239 -31.22 -2.22 -7.54
CA ALA A 239 -31.39 -1.45 -6.32
C ALA A 239 -32.34 -2.21 -5.37
N ALA A 240 -31.80 -2.66 -4.23
CA ALA A 240 -32.63 -3.25 -3.19
C ALA A 240 -33.54 -2.14 -2.67
N GLY A 241 -34.86 -2.32 -2.77
CA GLY A 241 -35.80 -1.39 -2.14
C GLY A 241 -35.47 -1.25 -0.65
N ALA A 242 -35.60 -0.05 -0.11
CA ALA A 242 -35.10 0.43 1.20
C ALA A 242 -35.53 -0.39 2.44
N ALA A 243 -36.23 -1.51 2.30
CA ALA A 243 -36.77 -2.31 3.40
C ALA A 243 -36.50 -3.82 3.31
N ARG A 244 -35.57 -4.28 2.46
CA ARG A 244 -35.38 -5.71 2.30
C ARG A 244 -34.55 -6.32 3.42
N GLN A 245 -35.12 -7.34 4.06
CA GLN A 245 -34.39 -8.14 5.06
C GLN A 245 -33.31 -8.97 4.36
N VAL A 246 -32.05 -8.67 4.61
CA VAL A 246 -30.86 -9.39 4.11
C VAL A 246 -30.93 -10.90 4.40
N LYS A 247 -31.62 -11.30 5.47
CA LYS A 247 -31.84 -12.70 5.86
C LYS A 247 -32.60 -13.54 4.84
N ALA A 248 -33.34 -12.93 3.92
CA ALA A 248 -34.10 -13.66 2.88
C ALA A 248 -33.22 -14.20 1.74
N GLY A 249 -31.92 -13.92 1.74
CA GLY A 249 -30.99 -14.32 0.69
C GLY A 249 -30.99 -13.39 -0.52
N ALA A 250 -30.01 -13.57 -1.41
CA ALA A 250 -29.85 -12.76 -2.61
C ALA A 250 -30.96 -13.04 -3.64
N THR A 251 -31.42 -12.00 -4.34
CA THR A 251 -32.31 -12.13 -5.46
C THR A 251 -31.67 -12.86 -6.64
N ALA A 252 -32.47 -13.32 -7.59
CA ALA A 252 -31.93 -13.89 -8.83
C ALA A 252 -31.05 -12.91 -9.58
N GLY A 253 -31.40 -11.62 -9.63
CA GLY A 253 -30.60 -10.57 -10.25
C GLY A 253 -29.27 -10.30 -9.53
N GLU A 254 -29.30 -10.23 -8.20
CA GLU A 254 -28.08 -10.08 -7.38
C GLU A 254 -27.16 -11.31 -7.53
N SER A 255 -27.73 -12.51 -7.48
CA SER A 255 -26.98 -13.76 -7.66
C SER A 255 -26.37 -13.85 -9.07
N ALA A 256 -27.05 -13.39 -10.10
CA ALA A 256 -26.53 -13.36 -11.47
C ALA A 256 -25.39 -12.33 -11.62
N CYS A 257 -25.53 -11.15 -11.00
CA CYS A 257 -24.47 -10.14 -10.98
C CYS A 257 -23.24 -10.65 -10.20
N ALA A 258 -23.45 -11.21 -9.00
CA ALA A 258 -22.37 -11.80 -8.19
C ALA A 258 -21.61 -12.90 -8.94
N ARG A 259 -22.35 -13.80 -9.59
CA ARG A 259 -21.78 -14.88 -10.42
C ARG A 259 -20.90 -14.31 -11.53
N ARG A 260 -21.32 -13.24 -12.21
CA ARG A 260 -20.54 -12.57 -13.26
C ARG A 260 -19.26 -11.94 -12.72
N ILE A 261 -19.35 -11.21 -11.60
CA ILE A 261 -18.20 -10.60 -10.91
C ILE A 261 -17.18 -11.68 -10.52
N LEU A 262 -17.62 -12.69 -9.78
CA LEU A 262 -16.76 -13.74 -9.24
C LEU A 262 -16.17 -14.63 -10.33
N SER A 263 -16.90 -14.90 -11.42
CA SER A 263 -16.37 -15.65 -12.58
C SER A 263 -15.23 -14.91 -13.26
N ARG A 264 -15.39 -13.59 -13.49
CA ARG A 264 -14.34 -12.77 -14.10
C ARG A 264 -13.09 -12.70 -13.21
N LEU A 265 -13.27 -12.46 -11.92
CA LEU A 265 -12.16 -12.40 -10.96
C LEU A 265 -11.44 -13.75 -10.85
N ALA A 266 -12.18 -14.84 -10.75
CA ALA A 266 -11.63 -16.19 -10.67
C ALA A 266 -10.89 -16.59 -11.95
N ARG A 267 -11.41 -16.26 -13.15
CA ARG A 267 -10.74 -16.52 -14.42
C ARG A 267 -9.34 -15.90 -14.44
N ARG A 268 -9.24 -14.63 -14.07
CA ARG A 268 -7.96 -13.91 -14.01
C ARG A 268 -7.05 -14.46 -12.92
N ALA A 269 -7.59 -14.69 -11.73
CA ALA A 269 -6.82 -15.17 -10.58
C ALA A 269 -6.29 -16.60 -10.81
N TYR A 270 -7.10 -17.48 -11.37
CA TYR A 270 -6.73 -18.89 -11.63
C TYR A 270 -5.99 -19.04 -12.97
N ARG A 271 -5.94 -17.98 -13.78
CA ARG A 271 -5.22 -17.92 -15.07
C ARG A 271 -5.67 -19.03 -16.02
N ARG A 272 -6.95 -19.40 -15.99
CA ARG A 272 -7.56 -20.44 -16.79
C ARG A 272 -9.07 -20.24 -16.88
N PRO A 273 -9.76 -20.91 -17.83
CA PRO A 273 -11.20 -20.99 -17.82
C PRO A 273 -11.73 -21.50 -16.49
N VAL A 274 -12.80 -20.88 -15.98
CA VAL A 274 -13.42 -21.30 -14.72
C VAL A 274 -14.43 -22.40 -15.00
N ARG A 275 -14.46 -23.41 -14.11
CA ARG A 275 -15.42 -24.49 -14.16
C ARG A 275 -16.66 -24.15 -13.35
N THR A 276 -17.79 -24.79 -13.65
CA THR A 276 -19.02 -24.61 -12.87
C THR A 276 -18.77 -24.85 -11.37
N THR A 277 -18.02 -25.90 -11.05
CA THR A 277 -17.66 -26.24 -9.66
C THR A 277 -16.83 -25.14 -8.95
N ASP A 278 -15.95 -24.44 -9.66
CA ASP A 278 -15.23 -23.32 -9.10
C ASP A 278 -16.20 -22.21 -8.68
N ILE A 279 -17.15 -21.90 -9.56
CA ILE A 279 -18.12 -20.83 -9.33
C ILE A 279 -19.11 -21.20 -8.23
N ASP A 280 -19.56 -22.43 -8.16
CA ASP A 280 -20.50 -22.88 -7.13
C ASP A 280 -19.89 -22.75 -5.73
N VAL A 281 -18.59 -23.08 -5.57
CA VAL A 281 -17.88 -22.84 -4.32
C VAL A 281 -17.87 -21.35 -3.99
N LEU A 282 -17.55 -20.47 -4.95
CA LEU A 282 -17.51 -19.01 -4.72
C LEU A 282 -18.89 -18.45 -4.37
N MET A 283 -19.94 -18.95 -5.02
CA MET A 283 -21.32 -18.54 -4.72
C MET A 283 -21.79 -18.97 -3.32
N ASN A 284 -21.30 -20.08 -2.78
CA ASN A 284 -21.58 -20.46 -1.40
C ASN A 284 -20.93 -19.45 -0.41
N PHE A 285 -19.70 -19.02 -0.68
CA PHE A 285 -19.05 -17.96 0.12
C PHE A 285 -19.76 -16.62 -0.04
N PHE A 286 -20.18 -16.27 -1.26
CA PHE A 286 -21.00 -15.09 -1.50
C PHE A 286 -22.29 -15.12 -0.67
N GLN A 287 -23.04 -16.23 -0.69
CA GLN A 287 -24.28 -16.34 0.06
C GLN A 287 -24.06 -16.20 1.58
N THR A 288 -22.97 -16.78 2.10
CA THR A 288 -22.59 -16.64 3.51
C THR A 288 -22.34 -15.18 3.88
N GLY A 289 -21.61 -14.43 3.08
CA GLY A 289 -21.36 -13.00 3.32
C GLY A 289 -22.62 -12.16 3.10
N TYR A 290 -23.41 -12.49 2.08
CA TYR A 290 -24.65 -11.79 1.78
C TYR A 290 -25.65 -11.82 2.95
N THR A 291 -25.83 -12.97 3.58
CA THR A 291 -26.75 -13.11 4.74
C THR A 291 -26.27 -12.35 5.98
N GLN A 292 -24.99 -12.03 6.08
CA GLN A 292 -24.42 -11.24 7.16
C GLN A 292 -24.63 -9.73 6.97
N SER A 293 -24.25 -9.19 5.81
CA SER A 293 -24.20 -7.74 5.60
C SER A 293 -24.49 -7.30 4.15
N GLY A 294 -25.16 -8.14 3.35
CA GLY A 294 -25.63 -7.80 2.01
C GLY A 294 -24.59 -8.05 0.90
N PHE A 295 -24.84 -7.43 -0.27
CA PHE A 295 -24.17 -7.76 -1.52
C PHE A 295 -22.65 -7.58 -1.45
N ASP A 296 -22.17 -6.43 -0.94
CA ASP A 296 -20.74 -6.14 -0.85
C ASP A 296 -20.00 -7.12 0.07
N ALA A 297 -20.64 -7.51 1.19
CA ALA A 297 -20.07 -8.54 2.09
C ALA A 297 -20.02 -9.92 1.42
N GLY A 298 -21.00 -10.23 0.57
CA GLY A 298 -20.98 -11.44 -0.26
C GLY A 298 -19.81 -11.45 -1.24
N ILE A 299 -19.60 -10.35 -1.98
CA ILE A 299 -18.47 -10.21 -2.90
C ILE A 299 -17.13 -10.26 -2.14
N LEU A 300 -17.06 -9.62 -0.96
CA LEU A 300 -15.87 -9.67 -0.09
C LEU A 300 -15.47 -11.11 0.22
N ARG A 301 -16.42 -11.94 0.68
CA ARG A 301 -16.17 -13.35 1.00
C ARG A 301 -15.76 -14.18 -0.21
N GLY A 302 -16.40 -13.92 -1.37
CA GLY A 302 -16.02 -14.56 -2.63
C GLY A 302 -14.59 -14.19 -3.04
N LEU A 303 -14.21 -12.93 -2.92
CA LEU A 303 -12.86 -12.45 -3.23
C LEU A 303 -11.81 -13.01 -2.27
N GLU A 304 -12.09 -13.00 -0.95
CA GLU A 304 -11.23 -13.66 0.04
C GLU A 304 -10.97 -15.13 -0.33
N ARG A 305 -12.04 -15.86 -0.74
CA ARG A 305 -11.92 -17.27 -1.13
C ARG A 305 -11.09 -17.46 -2.40
N ILE A 306 -11.16 -16.54 -3.37
CA ILE A 306 -10.34 -16.56 -4.57
C ILE A 306 -8.85 -16.41 -4.19
N LEU A 307 -8.51 -15.42 -3.36
CA LEU A 307 -7.12 -15.09 -3.01
C LEU A 307 -6.42 -16.15 -2.15
N VAL A 308 -7.18 -17.02 -1.47
CA VAL A 308 -6.62 -18.16 -0.70
C VAL A 308 -6.75 -19.49 -1.44
N SER A 309 -7.22 -19.46 -2.67
CA SER A 309 -7.36 -20.68 -3.47
C SER A 309 -6.00 -21.24 -3.87
N PRO A 310 -5.79 -22.56 -3.81
CA PRO A 310 -4.60 -23.19 -4.37
C PRO A 310 -4.36 -22.80 -5.84
N TYR A 311 -5.42 -22.61 -6.63
CA TYR A 311 -5.31 -22.17 -8.02
C TYR A 311 -4.79 -20.73 -8.18
N PHE A 312 -4.90 -19.90 -7.16
CA PHE A 312 -4.30 -18.56 -7.13
C PHE A 312 -2.86 -18.61 -6.61
N ILE A 313 -2.66 -19.30 -5.46
CA ILE A 313 -1.38 -19.32 -4.74
C ILE A 313 -0.33 -20.10 -5.53
N TYR A 314 -0.71 -21.26 -6.09
CA TYR A 314 0.22 -22.10 -6.82
C TYR A 314 0.06 -21.91 -8.34
N ARG A 315 1.17 -22.09 -9.03
CA ARG A 315 1.20 -22.26 -10.48
C ARG A 315 1.40 -23.76 -10.76
N VAL A 316 0.33 -24.45 -11.08
CA VAL A 316 0.36 -25.86 -11.40
C VAL A 316 0.35 -26.02 -12.92
N GLU A 317 1.35 -26.67 -13.46
CA GLU A 317 1.41 -27.08 -14.86
C GLU A 317 1.08 -28.56 -14.93
N ALA A 318 0.13 -28.92 -15.76
CA ALA A 318 -0.33 -30.29 -15.88
C ALA A 318 0.58 -31.06 -16.88
N GLU A 319 1.19 -32.14 -16.41
CA GLU A 319 1.84 -33.05 -17.33
C GLU A 319 0.79 -33.73 -18.25
N PRO A 320 1.04 -33.80 -19.57
CA PRO A 320 0.23 -34.59 -20.47
C PRO A 320 0.22 -36.06 -20.02
N LYS A 321 -0.95 -36.71 -20.11
CA LYS A 321 -1.08 -38.14 -19.71
C LYS A 321 -0.09 -39.10 -20.41
N GLN A 322 0.50 -38.66 -21.51
CA GLN A 322 1.44 -39.44 -22.33
C GLN A 322 2.88 -38.97 -22.15
N ALA A 323 3.16 -38.05 -21.21
CA ALA A 323 4.51 -37.56 -20.94
C ALA A 323 5.42 -38.72 -20.51
N LYS A 324 6.63 -38.78 -21.07
CA LYS A 324 7.65 -39.75 -20.70
C LYS A 324 8.74 -39.03 -19.91
N ALA A 325 9.25 -39.66 -18.87
CA ALA A 325 10.33 -39.11 -18.06
C ALA A 325 11.54 -38.75 -18.94
N GLY A 326 12.07 -37.57 -18.78
CA GLY A 326 13.22 -37.05 -19.53
C GLY A 326 12.90 -36.56 -20.97
N VAL A 327 11.65 -36.66 -21.42
CA VAL A 327 11.27 -36.19 -22.76
C VAL A 327 10.53 -34.85 -22.62
N PRO A 328 11.03 -33.76 -23.27
CA PRO A 328 10.35 -32.47 -23.24
C PRO A 328 8.94 -32.56 -23.84
N PHE A 329 7.97 -31.93 -23.20
CA PHE A 329 6.61 -31.82 -23.72
C PHE A 329 6.18 -30.34 -23.85
N ARG A 330 5.19 -30.11 -24.68
CA ARG A 330 4.62 -28.78 -24.86
C ARG A 330 3.59 -28.50 -23.77
N ILE A 331 3.76 -27.39 -23.07
CA ILE A 331 2.73 -26.84 -22.17
C ILE A 331 1.53 -26.32 -22.98
N SER A 332 0.37 -26.16 -22.35
CA SER A 332 -0.81 -25.56 -22.99
C SER A 332 -0.61 -24.06 -23.25
N ASP A 333 -1.43 -23.48 -24.13
CA ASP A 333 -1.37 -22.03 -24.41
C ASP A 333 -1.73 -21.21 -23.16
N VAL A 334 -2.61 -21.71 -22.31
CA VAL A 334 -2.98 -21.08 -21.03
C VAL A 334 -1.80 -21.06 -20.05
N GLU A 335 -1.06 -22.15 -19.96
CA GLU A 335 0.18 -22.20 -19.17
C GLU A 335 1.27 -21.31 -19.76
N LEU A 336 1.39 -21.26 -21.11
CA LEU A 336 2.30 -20.36 -21.80
C LEU A 336 1.96 -18.90 -21.52
N ALA A 337 0.67 -18.51 -21.58
CA ALA A 337 0.22 -17.16 -21.24
C ALA A 337 0.62 -16.76 -19.82
N SER A 338 0.46 -17.68 -18.85
CA SER A 338 0.89 -17.46 -17.48
C SER A 338 2.42 -17.25 -17.40
N ARG A 339 3.22 -18.09 -18.07
CA ARG A 339 4.68 -17.95 -18.07
C ARG A 339 5.13 -16.62 -18.68
N LEU A 340 4.59 -16.25 -19.83
CA LEU A 340 4.94 -15.01 -20.54
C LEU A 340 4.61 -13.78 -19.71
N SER A 341 3.41 -13.71 -19.11
CA SER A 341 3.00 -12.56 -18.33
C SER A 341 3.85 -12.36 -17.07
N PHE A 342 4.18 -13.44 -16.37
CA PHE A 342 5.08 -13.33 -15.20
C PHE A 342 6.52 -13.01 -15.60
N PHE A 343 6.99 -13.55 -16.70
CA PHE A 343 8.36 -13.28 -17.19
C PHE A 343 8.53 -11.83 -17.64
N LEU A 344 7.56 -11.29 -18.40
CA LEU A 344 7.67 -9.95 -18.97
C LEU A 344 7.19 -8.85 -18.04
N TRP A 345 6.13 -9.09 -17.25
CA TRP A 345 5.43 -8.06 -16.47
C TRP A 345 5.38 -8.34 -14.97
N SER A 346 5.91 -9.46 -14.49
CA SER A 346 5.80 -9.89 -13.09
C SER A 346 4.35 -9.85 -12.58
N SER A 347 3.39 -10.15 -13.44
CA SER A 347 1.95 -10.04 -13.16
C SER A 347 1.16 -11.17 -13.82
N ILE A 348 -0.10 -11.32 -13.40
CA ILE A 348 -1.06 -12.26 -14.03
C ILE A 348 -1.37 -11.81 -15.46
N PRO A 349 -1.73 -12.75 -16.37
CA PRO A 349 -2.15 -12.43 -17.73
C PRO A 349 -3.39 -11.52 -17.73
N ASP A 350 -3.45 -10.59 -18.65
CA ASP A 350 -4.63 -9.78 -18.91
C ASP A 350 -5.72 -10.57 -19.65
N ASP A 351 -6.88 -9.96 -19.85
CA ASP A 351 -8.01 -10.61 -20.52
C ASP A 351 -7.67 -10.92 -21.99
N THR A 352 -6.89 -10.07 -22.68
CA THR A 352 -6.50 -10.25 -24.10
C THR A 352 -5.61 -11.48 -24.25
N LEU A 353 -4.59 -11.60 -23.41
CA LEU A 353 -3.66 -12.73 -23.43
C LEU A 353 -4.39 -14.05 -23.09
N LEU A 354 -5.31 -14.00 -22.10
CA LEU A 354 -6.13 -15.16 -21.74
C LEU A 354 -7.08 -15.57 -22.88
N ASP A 355 -7.72 -14.63 -23.56
CA ASP A 355 -8.63 -14.92 -24.68
C ASP A 355 -7.88 -15.59 -25.84
N LEU A 356 -6.69 -15.11 -26.18
CA LEU A 356 -5.83 -15.72 -27.21
C LEU A 356 -5.39 -17.14 -26.82
N ALA A 357 -5.04 -17.32 -25.55
CA ALA A 357 -4.60 -18.61 -25.02
C ALA A 357 -5.74 -19.63 -24.97
N GLU A 358 -6.93 -19.24 -24.53
CA GLU A 358 -8.12 -20.08 -24.50
C GLU A 358 -8.60 -20.47 -25.90
N ALA A 359 -8.41 -19.58 -26.88
CA ALA A 359 -8.69 -19.86 -28.30
C ALA A 359 -7.60 -20.73 -28.98
N GLY A 360 -6.52 -21.09 -28.28
CA GLY A 360 -5.40 -21.86 -28.85
C GLY A 360 -4.61 -21.11 -29.93
N ARG A 361 -4.66 -19.78 -29.89
CA ARG A 361 -4.06 -18.90 -30.93
C ARG A 361 -2.76 -18.24 -30.49
N LEU A 362 -2.37 -18.38 -29.24
CA LEU A 362 -1.23 -17.65 -28.67
C LEU A 362 0.08 -17.95 -29.41
N ARG A 363 0.24 -19.17 -29.94
CA ARG A 363 1.47 -19.60 -30.62
C ARG A 363 1.54 -19.26 -32.08
N ALA A 364 0.51 -18.64 -32.66
CA ALA A 364 0.59 -18.18 -34.04
C ALA A 364 1.68 -17.09 -34.14
N PRO A 365 2.66 -17.20 -35.07
CA PRO A 365 3.77 -16.24 -35.15
C PRO A 365 3.30 -14.78 -35.20
N ALA A 366 2.27 -14.50 -36.00
CA ALA A 366 1.69 -13.16 -36.11
C ALA A 366 1.05 -12.62 -34.82
N VAL A 367 0.78 -13.49 -33.86
CA VAL A 367 0.22 -13.10 -32.51
C VAL A 367 1.33 -12.89 -31.50
N LEU A 368 2.43 -13.65 -31.59
CA LEU A 368 3.58 -13.50 -30.70
C LEU A 368 4.41 -12.25 -30.99
N GLU A 369 4.29 -11.70 -32.18
CA GLU A 369 5.00 -10.48 -32.63
C GLU A 369 4.24 -9.18 -32.28
N GLN A 370 3.00 -9.26 -31.80
CA GLN A 370 2.19 -8.14 -31.36
C GLN A 370 2.30 -7.93 -29.85
#